data_6b5e27e998355bc7152a0dfda9ddce00
#
_entry.id   6b5e27e998355bc7152a0dfda9ddce00
#
_cell.length_a   1.000
_cell.length_b   1.000
_cell.length_c   1.000
_cell.angle_alpha   90.00
_cell.angle_beta   90.00
_cell.angle_gamma   90.00
#
_symmetry.space_group_name_H-M   'P 1'
#
loop_
_entity.id
_entity.type
_entity.pdbx_description
1 polymer ?
#
loop_
_entity_poly.entity_id
_entity_poly.type
_entity_poly.pdbx_seq_one_letter_code
_entity_poly.pdbx_strand_id
1 'polypeptide(L)'
;QLDRCNKELLALKRNCAGYRYEDESSIAAFVRALNSLSSAIDDYLDDHEESPVKAELTEFYFRVSHFLMIHEDLDEHYEIYTKLDEEGNIPIRLFCVNPGKKLAECMQRGRSSNLFSATHLPIQYYKKLLGAEEKDYEVYARSIFEPEKRGLFIASDVTSRYKRRSEEEYYKIASYIHRIITGKRGNYMAFLPTNHFFNRERKQNQH
;
A
#
# COMPACT_ATOMS: atom_id res chain seq x y z
N GLN A 1 -27.55 14.17 5.68
CA GLN A 1 -26.92 13.03 4.99
C GLN A 1 -25.71 12.51 5.78
N LEU A 2 -24.82 13.37 6.28
CA LEU A 2 -23.64 12.97 7.10
C LEU A 2 -24.05 12.14 8.32
N ASP A 3 -25.08 12.55 9.06
CA ASP A 3 -25.58 11.81 10.24
C ASP A 3 -26.03 10.40 9.87
N ARG A 4 -26.62 10.24 8.70
CA ARG A 4 -27.04 8.94 8.19
C ARG A 4 -25.81 8.04 7.90
N CYS A 5 -24.80 8.57 7.22
CA CYS A 5 -23.55 7.83 6.99
C CYS A 5 -22.88 7.43 8.32
N ASN A 6 -22.83 8.38 9.27
CA ASN A 6 -22.24 8.12 10.59
C ASN A 6 -22.98 7.04 11.37
N LYS A 7 -24.34 7.05 11.31
CA LYS A 7 -25.18 6.02 11.94
C LYS A 7 -24.84 4.62 11.40
N GLU A 8 -24.68 4.47 10.09
CA GLU A 8 -24.37 3.18 9.48
C GLU A 8 -22.93 2.74 9.81
N LEU A 9 -21.96 3.67 9.83
CA LEU A 9 -20.59 3.37 10.30
C LEU A 9 -20.58 2.92 11.76
N LEU A 10 -21.35 3.56 12.63
CA LEU A 10 -21.46 3.16 14.03
C LEU A 10 -22.12 1.78 14.19
N ALA A 11 -23.05 1.41 13.32
CA ALA A 11 -23.63 0.08 13.31
C ALA A 11 -22.58 -0.99 12.95
N LEU A 12 -21.76 -0.75 11.93
CA LEU A 12 -20.63 -1.62 11.57
C LEU A 12 -19.61 -1.70 12.72
N LYS A 13 -19.30 -0.58 13.36
CA LYS A 13 -18.36 -0.51 14.49
C LYS A 13 -18.78 -1.40 15.65
N ARG A 14 -20.08 -1.41 16.00
CA ARG A 14 -20.61 -2.24 17.09
C ARG A 14 -20.41 -3.74 16.86
N ASN A 15 -20.37 -4.14 15.59
CA ASN A 15 -20.21 -5.53 15.17
C ASN A 15 -18.75 -5.93 14.94
N CYS A 16 -17.79 -4.98 15.03
CA CYS A 16 -16.39 -5.21 14.77
C CYS A 16 -15.60 -5.27 16.08
N ALA A 17 -15.14 -6.48 16.48
CA ALA A 17 -14.32 -6.69 17.67
C ALA A 17 -12.80 -6.56 17.38
N GLY A 18 -12.41 -5.63 16.50
CA GLY A 18 -11.03 -5.37 16.09
C GLY A 18 -10.80 -5.54 14.59
N TYR A 19 -11.15 -6.68 14.02
CA TYR A 19 -11.09 -6.97 12.59
C TYR A 19 -12.28 -7.84 12.18
N ARG A 20 -12.89 -7.55 11.04
CA ARG A 20 -13.99 -8.32 10.49
C ARG A 20 -14.01 -8.29 8.97
N TYR A 21 -14.20 -9.44 8.33
CA TYR A 21 -14.61 -9.51 6.93
C TYR A 21 -16.07 -9.14 6.80
N GLU A 22 -16.38 -8.39 5.76
CA GLU A 22 -17.72 -7.93 5.42
C GLU A 22 -18.12 -8.48 4.05
N ASP A 23 -19.39 -8.59 3.80
CA ASP A 23 -19.94 -8.79 2.46
C ASP A 23 -20.61 -7.50 1.95
N GLU A 24 -20.96 -7.48 0.67
CA GLU A 24 -21.63 -6.32 0.07
C GLU A 24 -22.94 -5.99 0.77
N SER A 25 -23.68 -7.00 1.26
CA SER A 25 -24.95 -6.80 1.96
C SER A 25 -24.77 -6.09 3.30
N SER A 26 -23.70 -6.38 4.00
CA SER A 26 -23.38 -5.79 5.32
C SER A 26 -23.05 -4.30 5.21
N ILE A 27 -22.44 -3.84 4.12
CA ILE A 27 -22.11 -2.43 3.89
C ILE A 27 -23.15 -1.68 3.03
N ALA A 28 -24.15 -2.37 2.48
CA ALA A 28 -25.10 -1.82 1.53
C ALA A 28 -25.89 -0.59 2.07
N ALA A 29 -26.20 -0.58 3.36
CA ALA A 29 -26.87 0.56 3.98
C ALA A 29 -25.95 1.80 4.03
N PHE A 30 -24.69 1.61 4.35
CA PHE A 30 -23.67 2.66 4.32
C PHE A 30 -23.45 3.18 2.89
N VAL A 31 -23.32 2.31 1.89
CA VAL A 31 -23.15 2.69 0.49
C VAL A 31 -24.33 3.51 -0.02
N ARG A 32 -25.58 3.12 0.30
CA ARG A 32 -26.76 3.94 -0.05
C ARG A 32 -26.74 5.32 0.61
N ALA A 33 -26.34 5.40 1.88
CA ALA A 33 -26.22 6.68 2.57
C ALA A 33 -25.12 7.55 1.94
N LEU A 34 -24.00 6.94 1.53
CA LEU A 34 -22.88 7.60 0.90
C LEU A 34 -23.22 8.12 -0.51
N ASN A 35 -23.99 7.37 -1.31
CA ASN A 35 -24.52 7.84 -2.59
C ASN A 35 -25.43 9.07 -2.41
N SER A 36 -26.35 9.04 -1.42
CA SER A 36 -27.20 10.19 -1.11
C SER A 36 -26.41 11.41 -0.64
N LEU A 37 -25.29 11.18 0.07
CA LEU A 37 -24.37 12.25 0.48
C LEU A 37 -23.61 12.81 -0.72
N SER A 38 -23.12 11.95 -1.59
CA SER A 38 -22.40 12.34 -2.83
C SER A 38 -23.28 13.26 -3.70
N SER A 39 -24.54 12.87 -3.94
CA SER A 39 -25.47 13.71 -4.71
C SER A 39 -25.73 15.06 -4.05
N ALA A 40 -25.91 15.08 -2.72
CA ALA A 40 -26.13 16.34 -2.01
C ALA A 40 -24.90 17.27 -2.01
N ILE A 41 -23.69 16.69 -2.06
CA ILE A 41 -22.46 17.48 -2.20
C ILE A 41 -22.36 18.02 -3.62
N ASP A 42 -22.66 17.23 -4.63
CA ASP A 42 -22.64 17.62 -6.04
C ASP A 42 -23.56 18.81 -6.29
N ASP A 43 -24.83 18.71 -5.85
CA ASP A 43 -25.81 19.82 -5.89
C ASP A 43 -25.26 21.09 -5.21
N TYR A 44 -24.61 20.94 -4.05
CA TYR A 44 -24.03 22.08 -3.33
C TYR A 44 -22.85 22.71 -4.09
N LEU A 45 -22.00 21.90 -4.69
CA LEU A 45 -20.82 22.37 -5.44
C LEU A 45 -21.22 23.13 -6.70
N ASP A 46 -22.34 22.75 -7.33
CA ASP A 46 -22.87 23.42 -8.51
C ASP A 46 -23.50 24.79 -8.18
N ASP A 47 -24.17 24.89 -7.03
CA ASP A 47 -24.94 26.08 -6.66
C ASP A 47 -24.13 27.19 -5.96
N HIS A 48 -22.88 26.93 -5.56
CA HIS A 48 -22.10 27.85 -4.73
C HIS A 48 -20.81 28.32 -5.43
N GLU A 49 -20.45 29.59 -5.17
CA GLU A 49 -19.20 30.17 -5.65
C GLU A 49 -17.96 29.61 -4.94
N GLU A 50 -16.78 29.82 -5.51
CA GLU A 50 -15.51 29.36 -4.98
C GLU A 50 -15.25 29.93 -3.58
N SER A 51 -14.88 29.04 -2.66
CA SER A 51 -14.57 29.36 -1.27
C SER A 51 -13.65 28.30 -0.65
N PRO A 52 -12.94 28.56 0.44
CA PRO A 52 -12.15 27.54 1.14
C PRO A 52 -12.97 26.31 1.55
N VAL A 53 -14.23 26.50 1.95
CA VAL A 53 -15.16 25.42 2.30
C VAL A 53 -15.49 24.57 1.08
N LYS A 54 -15.73 25.21 -0.08
CA LYS A 54 -15.98 24.51 -1.34
C LYS A 54 -14.79 23.66 -1.74
N ALA A 55 -13.56 24.17 -1.59
CA ALA A 55 -12.33 23.43 -1.90
C ALA A 55 -12.18 22.16 -1.04
N GLU A 56 -12.39 22.25 0.29
CA GLU A 56 -12.34 21.10 1.19
C GLU A 56 -13.46 20.09 0.88
N LEU A 57 -14.66 20.58 0.57
CA LEU A 57 -15.80 19.73 0.23
C LEU A 57 -15.57 19.00 -1.10
N THR A 58 -14.94 19.68 -2.08
CA THR A 58 -14.57 19.07 -3.37
C THR A 58 -13.57 17.93 -3.16
N GLU A 59 -12.55 18.11 -2.31
CA GLU A 59 -11.60 17.04 -2.00
C GLU A 59 -12.29 15.86 -1.32
N PHE A 60 -13.19 16.14 -0.39
CA PHE A 60 -14.01 15.11 0.25
C PHE A 60 -14.91 14.38 -0.74
N TYR A 61 -15.56 15.12 -1.65
CA TYR A 61 -16.38 14.56 -2.73
C TYR A 61 -15.62 13.59 -3.61
N PHE A 62 -14.39 13.93 -4.04
CA PHE A 62 -13.57 13.03 -4.83
C PHE A 62 -13.21 11.75 -4.08
N ARG A 63 -12.97 11.81 -2.76
CA ARG A 63 -12.71 10.62 -1.95
C ARG A 63 -13.95 9.73 -1.84
N VAL A 64 -15.12 10.32 -1.67
CA VAL A 64 -16.41 9.61 -1.65
C VAL A 64 -16.67 8.95 -3.00
N SER A 65 -16.55 9.71 -4.10
CA SER A 65 -16.75 9.22 -5.48
C SER A 65 -15.79 8.10 -5.84
N HIS A 66 -14.53 8.21 -5.41
CA HIS A 66 -13.54 7.15 -5.62
C HIS A 66 -13.92 5.86 -4.88
N PHE A 67 -14.40 5.95 -3.63
CA PHE A 67 -14.88 4.77 -2.91
C PHE A 67 -16.07 4.12 -3.60
N LEU A 68 -17.05 4.93 -4.04
CA LEU A 68 -18.24 4.44 -4.74
C LEU A 68 -17.90 3.81 -6.09
N MET A 69 -16.98 4.40 -6.85
CA MET A 69 -16.48 3.84 -8.10
C MET A 69 -15.81 2.47 -7.90
N ILE A 70 -14.98 2.32 -6.85
CA ILE A 70 -14.39 1.01 -6.53
C ILE A 70 -15.46 0.01 -6.10
N HIS A 71 -16.48 0.47 -5.35
CA HIS A 71 -17.58 -0.39 -4.93
C HIS A 71 -18.41 -0.90 -6.12
N GLU A 72 -18.63 -0.10 -7.15
CA GLU A 72 -19.33 -0.52 -8.38
C GLU A 72 -18.52 -1.53 -9.21
N ASP A 73 -17.20 -1.51 -9.10
CA ASP A 73 -16.26 -2.39 -9.79
C ASP A 73 -15.93 -3.67 -8.97
N LEU A 74 -16.59 -3.93 -7.82
CA LEU A 74 -16.34 -5.12 -7.00
C LEU A 74 -16.62 -6.41 -7.80
N ASP A 75 -15.71 -7.37 -7.68
CA ASP A 75 -15.85 -8.72 -8.19
C ASP A 75 -15.18 -9.72 -7.23
N GLU A 76 -15.08 -10.98 -7.64
CA GLU A 76 -14.48 -12.07 -6.87
C GLU A 76 -13.00 -11.87 -6.48
N HIS A 77 -12.36 -10.81 -7.02
CA HIS A 77 -10.97 -10.46 -6.72
C HIS A 77 -10.84 -9.41 -5.61
N TYR A 78 -11.96 -8.99 -5.02
CA TYR A 78 -11.97 -8.03 -3.92
C TYR A 78 -12.40 -8.67 -2.60
N GLU A 79 -11.80 -8.19 -1.54
CA GLU A 79 -12.20 -8.48 -0.16
C GLU A 79 -12.63 -7.20 0.53
N ILE A 80 -13.78 -7.25 1.20
CA ILE A 80 -14.26 -6.13 2.01
C ILE A 80 -13.94 -6.44 3.47
N TYR A 81 -13.31 -5.50 4.16
CA TYR A 81 -13.10 -5.66 5.59
C TYR A 81 -13.16 -4.35 6.37
N THR A 82 -13.49 -4.47 7.64
CA THR A 82 -13.43 -3.41 8.64
C THR A 82 -12.37 -3.74 9.67
N LYS A 83 -11.67 -2.73 10.15
CA LYS A 83 -10.66 -2.87 11.21
C LYS A 83 -10.69 -1.64 12.11
N LEU A 84 -10.78 -1.85 13.43
CA LEU A 84 -10.58 -0.76 14.38
C LEU A 84 -9.12 -0.33 14.38
N ASP A 85 -8.87 0.96 14.22
CA ASP A 85 -7.55 1.54 14.41
C ASP A 85 -7.25 1.83 15.89
N GLU A 86 -6.04 2.31 16.19
CA GLU A 86 -5.61 2.65 17.55
C GLU A 86 -6.41 3.82 18.16
N GLU A 87 -7.01 4.66 17.32
CA GLU A 87 -7.84 5.81 17.69
C GLU A 87 -9.32 5.42 17.85
N GLY A 88 -9.66 4.17 17.53
CA GLY A 88 -11.02 3.64 17.58
C GLY A 88 -11.90 4.03 16.39
N ASN A 89 -11.31 4.50 15.26
CA ASN A 89 -12.04 4.67 14.01
C ASN A 89 -12.23 3.32 13.31
N ILE A 90 -13.23 3.24 12.45
CA ILE A 90 -13.53 2.05 11.67
C ILE A 90 -13.46 2.35 10.18
N PRO A 91 -12.30 2.23 9.54
CA PRO A 91 -12.21 2.27 8.09
C PRO A 91 -12.84 1.03 7.47
N ILE A 92 -13.68 1.23 6.45
CA ILE A 92 -14.13 0.18 5.53
C ILE A 92 -13.12 0.14 4.38
N ARG A 93 -12.58 -1.03 4.10
CA ARG A 93 -11.60 -1.22 3.03
C ARG A 93 -12.13 -2.17 1.97
N LEU A 94 -12.09 -1.70 0.73
CA LEU A 94 -12.30 -2.50 -0.48
C LEU A 94 -10.90 -2.90 -0.98
N PHE A 95 -10.49 -4.11 -0.68
CA PHE A 95 -9.11 -4.56 -0.93
C PHE A 95 -9.06 -5.45 -2.17
N CYS A 96 -8.39 -4.97 -3.21
CA CYS A 96 -8.15 -5.77 -4.40
C CYS A 96 -7.05 -6.80 -4.14
N VAL A 97 -7.41 -8.06 -4.08
CA VAL A 97 -6.49 -9.20 -3.87
C VAL A 97 -5.75 -9.53 -5.17
N ASN A 98 -6.44 -9.45 -6.30
CA ASN A 98 -5.86 -9.72 -7.62
C ASN A 98 -6.26 -8.64 -8.63
N PRO A 99 -5.35 -7.72 -8.96
CA PRO A 99 -5.64 -6.63 -9.89
C PRO A 99 -5.56 -7.02 -11.37
N GLY A 100 -5.23 -8.27 -11.70
CA GLY A 100 -4.91 -8.71 -13.06
C GLY A 100 -5.99 -8.39 -14.08
N LYS A 101 -7.27 -8.68 -13.77
CA LYS A 101 -8.40 -8.40 -14.66
C LYS A 101 -8.53 -6.90 -14.97
N LYS A 102 -8.51 -6.06 -13.92
CA LYS A 102 -8.64 -4.61 -14.08
C LYS A 102 -7.46 -4.00 -14.82
N LEU A 103 -6.25 -4.50 -14.56
CA LEU A 103 -5.05 -4.07 -15.29
C LEU A 103 -5.10 -4.48 -16.75
N ALA A 104 -5.58 -5.68 -17.07
CA ALA A 104 -5.79 -6.12 -18.46
C ALA A 104 -6.76 -5.19 -19.21
N GLU A 105 -7.91 -4.85 -18.60
CA GLU A 105 -8.87 -3.89 -19.16
C GLU A 105 -8.25 -2.51 -19.40
N CYS A 106 -7.43 -2.02 -18.49
CA CYS A 106 -6.72 -0.75 -18.65
C CYS A 106 -5.68 -0.80 -19.78
N MET A 107 -4.93 -1.91 -19.87
CA MET A 107 -3.92 -2.08 -20.93
C MET A 107 -4.51 -2.20 -22.32
N GLN A 108 -5.72 -2.79 -22.46
CA GLN A 108 -6.43 -2.88 -23.73
C GLN A 108 -6.81 -1.51 -24.33
N ARG A 109 -6.83 -0.43 -23.52
CA ARG A 109 -7.05 0.94 -24.03
C ARG A 109 -5.82 1.51 -24.72
N GLY A 110 -4.65 0.92 -24.48
CA GLY A 110 -3.40 1.29 -25.12
C GLY A 110 -3.09 0.43 -26.33
N ARG A 111 -2.19 0.92 -27.18
CA ARG A 111 -1.70 0.18 -28.35
C ARG A 111 -0.74 -0.95 -27.97
N SER A 112 0.04 -0.74 -26.94
CA SER A 112 0.97 -1.72 -26.33
C SER A 112 1.29 -1.30 -24.92
N SER A 113 1.68 -2.27 -24.08
CA SER A 113 2.11 -2.04 -22.70
C SER A 113 3.42 -2.78 -22.44
N ASN A 114 4.35 -2.11 -21.76
CA ASN A 114 5.61 -2.72 -21.32
C ASN A 114 5.72 -2.61 -19.81
N LEU A 115 5.79 -3.75 -19.15
CA LEU A 115 5.95 -3.83 -17.70
C LEU A 115 7.38 -4.30 -17.39
N PHE A 116 8.09 -3.58 -16.53
CA PHE A 116 9.46 -3.91 -16.19
C PHE A 116 9.74 -3.72 -14.70
N SER A 117 10.57 -4.59 -14.15
CA SER A 117 11.06 -4.52 -12.78
C SER A 117 12.32 -5.36 -12.64
N ALA A 118 13.14 -5.02 -11.67
CA ALA A 118 14.28 -5.86 -11.28
C ALA A 118 13.86 -7.16 -10.55
N THR A 119 12.59 -7.27 -10.14
CA THR A 119 12.09 -8.32 -9.23
C THR A 119 10.87 -9.07 -9.74
N HIS A 120 10.57 -9.05 -11.04
CA HIS A 120 9.46 -9.81 -11.64
C HIS A 120 9.80 -11.31 -11.77
N LEU A 121 10.25 -11.94 -10.68
CA LEU A 121 10.57 -13.37 -10.63
C LEU A 121 9.80 -14.06 -9.50
N PRO A 122 9.13 -15.19 -9.75
CA PRO A 122 8.96 -15.90 -11.03
C PRO A 122 8.03 -15.14 -12.00
N ILE A 123 8.42 -15.03 -13.27
CA ILE A 123 7.70 -14.19 -14.23
C ILE A 123 6.26 -14.63 -14.46
N GLN A 124 5.96 -15.91 -14.43
CA GLN A 124 4.61 -16.46 -14.62
C GLN A 124 3.63 -16.02 -13.53
N TYR A 125 4.11 -15.86 -12.29
CA TYR A 125 3.32 -15.29 -11.20
C TYR A 125 2.92 -13.83 -11.52
N TYR A 126 3.91 -13.03 -11.93
CA TYR A 126 3.66 -11.62 -12.25
C TYR A 126 2.83 -11.43 -13.52
N LYS A 127 2.96 -12.29 -14.53
CA LYS A 127 2.07 -12.29 -15.71
C LYS A 127 0.61 -12.38 -15.28
N LYS A 128 0.27 -13.36 -14.45
CA LYS A 128 -1.10 -13.53 -13.92
C LYS A 128 -1.56 -12.32 -13.10
N LEU A 129 -0.71 -11.86 -12.18
CA LEU A 129 -1.03 -10.74 -11.29
C LEU A 129 -1.20 -9.40 -12.04
N LEU A 130 -0.49 -9.22 -13.13
CA LEU A 130 -0.48 -7.99 -13.93
C LEU A 130 -1.44 -8.08 -15.13
N GLY A 131 -2.20 -9.16 -15.27
CA GLY A 131 -3.19 -9.31 -16.32
C GLY A 131 -2.63 -9.57 -17.72
N ALA A 132 -1.39 -10.08 -17.80
CA ALA A 132 -0.80 -10.49 -19.07
C ALA A 132 -1.33 -11.87 -19.50
N GLU A 133 -1.40 -12.12 -20.82
CA GLU A 133 -1.78 -13.37 -21.44
C GLU A 133 -0.57 -14.30 -21.59
N GLU A 134 -0.80 -15.61 -21.76
CA GLU A 134 0.28 -16.60 -21.98
C GLU A 134 1.16 -16.25 -23.20
N LYS A 135 0.53 -15.74 -24.25
CA LYS A 135 1.21 -15.37 -25.51
C LYS A 135 2.08 -14.10 -25.41
N ASP A 136 1.96 -13.33 -24.34
CA ASP A 136 2.70 -12.08 -24.19
C ASP A 136 4.19 -12.35 -23.99
N TYR A 137 5.02 -11.50 -24.58
CA TYR A 137 6.46 -11.67 -24.57
C TYR A 137 7.06 -11.51 -23.17
N GLU A 138 8.06 -12.33 -22.90
CA GLU A 138 8.88 -12.28 -21.69
C GLU A 138 10.31 -11.97 -22.07
N VAL A 139 10.90 -10.98 -21.41
CA VAL A 139 12.28 -10.60 -21.65
C VAL A 139 13.07 -10.65 -20.35
N TYR A 140 14.10 -11.48 -20.35
CA TYR A 140 15.05 -11.56 -19.25
C TYR A 140 16.29 -10.75 -19.59
N ALA A 141 16.38 -9.55 -19.02
CA ALA A 141 17.59 -8.74 -19.16
C ALA A 141 18.69 -9.31 -18.22
N ARG A 142 19.83 -9.64 -18.80
CA ARG A 142 20.98 -10.04 -17.99
C ARG A 142 21.55 -8.84 -17.24
N SER A 143 22.05 -9.10 -16.02
CA SER A 143 22.77 -8.07 -15.27
C SER A 143 24.00 -7.59 -16.06
N ILE A 144 24.18 -6.28 -16.12
CA ILE A 144 25.41 -5.66 -16.64
C ILE A 144 26.57 -5.75 -15.66
N PHE A 145 26.29 -6.13 -14.40
CA PHE A 145 27.30 -6.31 -13.37
C PHE A 145 27.84 -7.73 -13.43
N GLU A 146 29.17 -7.87 -13.56
CA GLU A 146 29.84 -9.14 -13.57
C GLU A 146 29.76 -9.81 -12.19
N PRO A 147 29.22 -11.04 -12.08
CA PRO A 147 29.08 -11.73 -10.80
C PRO A 147 30.41 -11.88 -10.04
N GLU A 148 31.50 -12.00 -10.75
CA GLU A 148 32.87 -12.18 -10.20
C GLU A 148 33.36 -10.94 -9.44
N LYS A 149 32.82 -9.76 -9.76
CA LYS A 149 33.10 -8.50 -9.05
C LYS A 149 32.26 -8.28 -7.81
N ARG A 150 31.29 -9.19 -7.53
CA ARG A 150 30.43 -9.12 -6.37
C ARG A 150 31.05 -9.82 -5.17
N GLY A 151 31.50 -9.07 -4.17
CA GLY A 151 31.79 -9.61 -2.84
C GLY A 151 30.51 -9.82 -2.03
N LEU A 152 30.28 -11.04 -1.54
CA LEU A 152 29.20 -11.34 -0.59
C LEU A 152 29.82 -11.69 0.76
N PHE A 153 29.46 -10.92 1.79
CA PHE A 153 29.93 -11.12 3.17
C PHE A 153 28.72 -11.30 4.08
N ILE A 154 28.79 -12.30 4.96
CA ILE A 154 27.71 -12.61 5.91
C ILE A 154 28.28 -12.49 7.31
N ALA A 155 27.74 -11.53 8.09
CA ALA A 155 28.03 -11.43 9.51
C ALA A 155 27.11 -12.42 10.27
N SER A 156 27.70 -13.46 10.87
CA SER A 156 26.94 -14.52 11.54
C SER A 156 26.65 -14.24 13.02
N ASP A 157 27.29 -13.22 13.59
CA ASP A 157 27.21 -12.83 15.00
C ASP A 157 26.21 -11.71 15.29
N VAL A 158 25.47 -11.24 14.27
CA VAL A 158 24.44 -10.21 14.37
C VAL A 158 23.11 -10.69 13.84
N THR A 159 22.00 -10.07 14.28
CA THR A 159 20.64 -10.41 13.83
C THR A 159 19.71 -9.22 13.83
N SER A 160 18.82 -9.15 12.83
CA SER A 160 17.73 -8.18 12.77
C SER A 160 16.41 -8.71 13.36
N ARG A 161 16.36 -9.95 13.87
CA ARG A 161 15.15 -10.58 14.40
C ARG A 161 14.58 -9.77 15.57
N TYR A 162 13.27 -9.47 15.50
CA TYR A 162 12.58 -8.60 16.47
C TYR A 162 12.84 -9.02 17.95
N LYS A 163 12.72 -10.33 18.24
CA LYS A 163 12.88 -10.86 19.61
C LYS A 163 14.31 -10.78 20.16
N ARG A 164 15.32 -10.54 19.33
CA ARG A 164 16.72 -10.45 19.70
C ARG A 164 17.31 -9.05 19.59
N ARG A 165 16.48 -8.05 19.29
CA ARG A 165 16.91 -6.66 19.18
C ARG A 165 17.31 -6.11 20.54
N SER A 166 18.54 -5.65 20.65
CA SER A 166 19.10 -5.00 21.84
C SER A 166 20.04 -3.87 21.43
N GLU A 167 20.40 -2.99 22.35
CA GLU A 167 21.38 -1.93 22.09
C GLU A 167 22.73 -2.50 21.66
N GLU A 168 23.13 -3.65 22.22
CA GLU A 168 24.36 -4.34 21.82
C GLU A 168 24.30 -4.83 20.36
N GLU A 169 23.17 -5.39 19.93
CA GLU A 169 22.98 -5.83 18.54
C GLU A 169 23.02 -4.63 17.56
N TYR A 170 22.39 -3.53 17.93
CA TYR A 170 22.46 -2.29 17.12
C TYR A 170 23.90 -1.78 17.03
N TYR A 171 24.65 -1.76 18.12
CA TYR A 171 26.03 -1.34 18.12
C TYR A 171 26.92 -2.22 17.22
N LYS A 172 26.75 -3.54 17.28
CA LYS A 172 27.47 -4.48 16.42
C LYS A 172 27.19 -4.21 14.94
N ILE A 173 25.94 -4.03 14.56
CA ILE A 173 25.55 -3.74 13.17
C ILE A 173 26.14 -2.39 12.72
N ALA A 174 26.02 -1.35 13.53
CA ALA A 174 26.61 -0.05 13.27
C ALA A 174 28.13 -0.13 13.08
N SER A 175 28.81 -0.92 13.92
CA SER A 175 30.26 -1.16 13.81
C SER A 175 30.66 -1.84 12.49
N TYR A 176 29.85 -2.79 12.01
CA TYR A 176 30.07 -3.40 10.69
C TYR A 176 29.93 -2.38 9.56
N ILE A 177 28.86 -1.59 9.60
CA ILE A 177 28.62 -0.52 8.61
C ILE A 177 29.79 0.47 8.62
N HIS A 178 30.19 0.91 9.81
CA HIS A 178 31.30 1.86 9.97
C HIS A 178 32.63 1.31 9.39
N ARG A 179 32.98 0.06 9.70
CA ARG A 179 34.19 -0.60 9.17
C ARG A 179 34.17 -0.70 7.64
N ILE A 180 33.01 -0.98 7.06
CA ILE A 180 32.88 -1.05 5.59
C ILE A 180 33.08 0.33 4.97
N ILE A 181 32.45 1.36 5.51
CA ILE A 181 32.51 2.73 4.99
C ILE A 181 33.91 3.32 5.12
N THR A 182 34.60 3.06 6.24
CA THR A 182 35.95 3.57 6.48
C THR A 182 37.07 2.77 5.76
N GLY A 183 36.78 1.49 5.43
CA GLY A 183 37.74 0.61 4.75
C GLY A 183 38.00 0.97 3.30
N LYS A 184 37.05 1.60 2.60
CA LYS A 184 37.23 2.00 1.20
C LYS A 184 36.33 3.22 0.90
N ARG A 185 36.90 4.22 0.24
CA ARG A 185 36.08 5.37 -0.23
C ARG A 185 35.16 4.92 -1.38
N GLY A 186 33.87 5.21 -1.28
CA GLY A 186 32.87 4.86 -2.29
C GLY A 186 31.47 5.27 -1.91
N ASN A 187 30.48 4.85 -2.70
CA ASN A 187 29.06 5.02 -2.41
C ASN A 187 28.53 3.79 -1.70
N TYR A 188 27.82 4.00 -0.61
CA TYR A 188 27.27 2.93 0.23
C TYR A 188 25.78 3.11 0.41
N MET A 189 25.06 1.99 0.45
CA MET A 189 23.61 1.98 0.70
C MET A 189 23.31 0.91 1.75
N ALA A 190 22.65 1.30 2.84
CA ALA A 190 22.23 0.40 3.89
C ALA A 190 20.71 0.22 3.85
N PHE A 191 20.25 -1.03 3.81
CA PHE A 191 18.82 -1.39 3.90
C PHE A 191 18.53 -1.92 5.29
N LEU A 192 17.64 -1.23 6.00
CA LEU A 192 17.27 -1.56 7.38
C LEU A 192 15.82 -2.05 7.44
N PRO A 193 15.47 -3.00 8.32
CA PRO A 193 14.17 -3.65 8.34
C PRO A 193 12.98 -2.74 8.68
N THR A 194 13.22 -1.66 9.45
CA THR A 194 12.18 -0.71 9.89
C THR A 194 12.75 0.69 10.16
N ASN A 195 11.91 1.73 10.10
CA ASN A 195 12.28 3.10 10.48
C ASN A 195 12.72 3.20 11.95
N HIS A 196 12.17 2.39 12.84
CA HIS A 196 12.58 2.35 14.24
C HIS A 196 14.03 1.84 14.38
N PHE A 197 14.39 0.84 13.59
CA PHE A 197 15.75 0.31 13.52
C PHE A 197 16.72 1.40 13.00
N PHE A 198 16.34 2.11 11.94
CA PHE A 198 17.12 3.21 11.36
C PHE A 198 17.38 4.34 12.37
N ASN A 199 16.38 4.77 13.12
CA ASN A 199 16.51 5.87 14.07
C ASN A 199 17.44 5.54 15.24
N ARG A 200 17.51 4.27 15.66
CA ARG A 200 18.45 3.83 16.70
C ARG A 200 19.88 3.75 16.19
N GLU A 201 20.09 3.21 15.00
CA GLU A 201 21.39 3.16 14.34
C GLU A 201 21.98 4.57 14.13
N ARG A 202 21.15 5.55 13.71
CA ARG A 202 21.56 6.94 13.52
C ARG A 202 22.06 7.59 14.81
N LYS A 203 21.44 7.30 15.95
CA LYS A 203 21.87 7.86 17.26
C LYS A 203 23.22 7.34 17.70
N GLN A 204 23.57 6.10 17.34
CA GLN A 204 24.83 5.48 17.73
C GLN A 204 26.02 5.88 16.83
N ASN A 205 25.76 6.28 15.60
CA ASN A 205 26.81 6.78 14.68
C ASN A 205 27.14 8.27 14.86
N GLN A 206 26.52 8.98 15.82
CA GLN A 206 26.82 10.38 16.14
C GLN A 206 27.78 10.54 17.33
N HIS A 207 28.26 9.46 17.89
CA HIS A 207 29.30 9.41 18.93
C HIS A 207 30.51 8.61 18.40
#